data_416abe148f4ec2677c66f0c94be5efa5
#
_entry.id   416abe148f4ec2677c66f0c94be5efa5
#
_cell.length_a   1.000
_cell.length_b   1.000
_cell.length_c   1.000
_cell.angle_alpha   90.00
_cell.angle_beta   90.00
_cell.angle_gamma   90.00
#
_symmetry.space_group_name_H-M   'P 1'
#
loop_
_entity.id
_entity.type
_entity.pdbx_description
1 polymer ?
#
loop_
_entity_poly.entity_id
_entity_poly.type
_entity_poly.pdbx_seq_one_letter_code
_entity_poly.pdbx_strand_id
1 'polypeptide(L)'
;MAAVITLDDVLNGAAVEVEVDSANVCGDCAGTGAGSGTQPVTCSDCGGSGQVRRVRQSMLGQMVTSGPCTRCSGMGQVIMTPCTTCRGDGRVRERRSHNVDVPAGIREGQTLRLTARGEAGPRGGPPGDLYVHIRVRDHDTFVREGDDLVAYLNLSIAQATLGTHMVLPALDGELDLVIPAGTQHGREFVARGRGLPHLQGRGRGHLRARVQVVVPTHLDDESEDLMRRFAERNGDDVAPADKGFFKKIKSAFS
;
A
#
# COMPACT_ATOMS: atom_id res chain seq x y z
N MET A 1 5.06 1.02 9.87
CA MET A 1 5.08 -0.29 9.21
C MET A 1 4.18 -0.27 7.98
N ALA A 2 4.24 -1.31 7.10
CA ALA A 2 3.40 -1.37 5.90
C ALA A 2 2.49 -2.60 5.91
N ALA A 3 1.24 -2.43 5.48
CA ALA A 3 0.31 -3.50 5.16
C ALA A 3 0.12 -3.57 3.64
N VAL A 4 0.21 -4.77 3.07
CA VAL A 4 0.04 -5.00 1.65
C VAL A 4 -1.34 -5.60 1.42
N ILE A 5 -2.15 -4.97 0.59
CA ILE A 5 -3.51 -5.35 0.26
C ILE A 5 -3.67 -5.53 -1.25
N THR A 6 -4.77 -6.14 -1.67
CA THR A 6 -5.15 -6.36 -3.08
C THR A 6 -6.20 -5.35 -3.54
N LEU A 7 -6.51 -5.30 -4.84
CA LEU A 7 -7.63 -4.51 -5.35
C LEU A 7 -8.99 -5.02 -4.86
N ASP A 8 -9.12 -6.33 -4.60
CA ASP A 8 -10.32 -6.91 -3.99
C ASP A 8 -10.54 -6.41 -2.56
N ASP A 9 -9.45 -6.28 -1.79
CA ASP A 9 -9.49 -5.68 -0.45
C ASP A 9 -9.87 -4.19 -0.52
N VAL A 10 -9.39 -3.48 -1.53
CA VAL A 10 -9.80 -2.08 -1.76
C VAL A 10 -11.27 -1.98 -2.16
N LEU A 11 -11.78 -2.95 -2.92
CA LEU A 11 -13.19 -2.98 -3.33
C LEU A 11 -14.13 -3.21 -2.13
N ASN A 12 -13.81 -4.19 -1.30
CA ASN A 12 -14.73 -4.70 -0.26
C ASN A 12 -14.41 -4.16 1.14
N GLY A 13 -13.21 -3.61 1.35
CA GLY A 13 -12.61 -3.46 2.66
C GLY A 13 -12.09 -4.81 3.17
N ALA A 14 -11.11 -4.77 4.08
CA ALA A 14 -10.51 -5.98 4.64
C ALA A 14 -10.03 -5.77 6.06
N ALA A 15 -10.02 -6.82 6.86
CA ALA A 15 -9.28 -6.87 8.11
C ALA A 15 -7.93 -7.55 7.85
N VAL A 16 -6.84 -6.81 7.98
CA VAL A 16 -5.49 -7.30 7.70
C VAL A 16 -4.73 -7.44 9.01
N GLU A 17 -4.16 -8.61 9.26
CA GLU A 17 -3.29 -8.83 10.39
C GLU A 17 -1.88 -8.34 10.09
N VAL A 18 -1.33 -7.51 10.99
CA VAL A 18 0.02 -6.98 10.87
C VAL A 18 0.83 -7.33 12.12
N GLU A 19 2.01 -7.89 11.92
CA GLU A 19 2.93 -8.21 13.02
C GLU A 19 3.90 -7.07 13.25
N VAL A 20 4.03 -6.67 14.52
CA VAL A 20 4.93 -5.59 14.95
C VAL A 20 5.83 -6.09 16.07
N ASP A 21 7.13 -5.87 15.91
CA ASP A 21 8.10 -6.01 16.99
C ASP A 21 8.15 -4.68 17.74
N SER A 22 7.54 -4.63 18.90
CA SER A 22 7.37 -3.40 19.68
C SER A 22 7.63 -3.63 21.17
N ALA A 23 7.97 -2.54 21.87
CA ALA A 23 8.10 -2.55 23.31
C ALA A 23 6.69 -2.63 23.93
N ASN A 24 6.44 -3.72 24.66
CA ASN A 24 5.19 -3.98 25.36
C ASN A 24 5.37 -3.92 26.87
N VAL A 25 4.28 -3.70 27.59
CA VAL A 25 4.30 -3.67 29.06
C VAL A 25 4.84 -5.01 29.58
N CYS A 26 5.85 -4.95 30.45
CA CYS A 26 6.41 -6.15 31.07
C CYS A 26 5.36 -6.81 31.96
N GLY A 27 5.03 -8.07 31.68
CA GLY A 27 4.02 -8.82 32.44
C GLY A 27 4.39 -9.03 33.91
N ASP A 28 5.70 -9.23 34.22
CA ASP A 28 6.17 -9.57 35.57
C ASP A 28 6.07 -8.39 36.54
N CYS A 29 6.27 -7.16 36.05
CA CYS A 29 6.18 -5.97 36.91
C CYS A 29 5.00 -5.06 36.54
N ALA A 30 4.11 -5.46 35.64
CA ALA A 30 2.98 -4.69 35.17
C ALA A 30 3.36 -3.24 34.73
N GLY A 31 4.55 -3.11 34.12
CA GLY A 31 5.04 -1.81 33.62
C GLY A 31 5.81 -0.96 34.65
N THR A 32 5.84 -1.29 35.91
CA THR A 32 6.50 -0.48 36.96
C THR A 32 8.01 -0.47 36.86
N GLY A 33 8.60 -1.52 36.28
CA GLY A 33 10.03 -1.76 36.25
C GLY A 33 10.60 -2.27 37.59
N ALA A 34 9.81 -2.34 38.67
CA ALA A 34 10.23 -2.79 39.98
C ALA A 34 10.12 -4.32 40.09
N GLY A 35 11.04 -4.94 40.84
CA GLY A 35 11.00 -6.37 41.10
C GLY A 35 9.80 -6.77 41.96
N SER A 36 9.47 -8.08 41.92
CA SER A 36 8.33 -8.62 42.66
C SER A 36 8.35 -8.22 44.15
N GLY A 37 7.21 -7.74 44.62
CA GLY A 37 7.07 -7.29 46.01
C GLY A 37 7.65 -5.89 46.34
N THR A 38 8.22 -5.22 45.32
CA THR A 38 8.76 -3.85 45.50
C THR A 38 8.02 -2.84 44.62
N GLN A 39 8.06 -1.57 45.03
CA GLN A 39 7.47 -0.49 44.25
C GLN A 39 8.50 0.62 43.99
N PRO A 40 8.35 1.41 42.92
CA PRO A 40 9.14 2.59 42.72
C PRO A 40 8.95 3.58 43.87
N VAL A 41 10.04 4.18 44.36
CA VAL A 41 10.01 5.17 45.43
C VAL A 41 10.22 6.57 44.88
N THR A 42 9.60 7.58 45.47
CA THR A 42 9.79 8.98 45.10
C THR A 42 11.25 9.39 45.21
N CYS A 43 11.78 10.03 44.17
CA CYS A 43 13.17 10.49 44.15
C CYS A 43 13.37 11.60 45.17
N SER A 44 14.28 11.39 46.15
CA SER A 44 14.58 12.36 47.21
C SER A 44 15.22 13.66 46.69
N ASP A 45 15.95 13.61 45.56
CA ASP A 45 16.68 14.78 45.06
C ASP A 45 15.77 15.80 44.35
N CYS A 46 14.70 15.35 43.74
CA CYS A 46 13.74 16.21 43.05
C CYS A 46 12.34 16.21 43.68
N GLY A 47 12.12 15.45 44.76
CA GLY A 47 10.83 15.35 45.41
C GLY A 47 9.70 14.83 44.50
N GLY A 48 10.03 14.01 43.52
CA GLY A 48 9.08 13.46 42.52
C GLY A 48 8.86 14.32 41.30
N SER A 49 9.40 15.53 41.21
CA SER A 49 9.19 16.45 40.08
C SER A 49 9.91 16.03 38.79
N GLY A 50 10.90 15.14 38.89
CA GLY A 50 11.74 14.76 37.75
C GLY A 50 12.75 15.83 37.31
N GLN A 51 12.64 17.05 37.86
CA GLN A 51 13.46 18.18 37.45
C GLN A 51 14.16 18.79 38.66
N VAL A 52 15.37 19.29 38.44
CA VAL A 52 16.09 20.08 39.45
C VAL A 52 16.37 21.48 38.89
N ARG A 53 16.13 22.48 39.75
CA ARG A 53 16.48 23.87 39.42
C ARG A 53 17.90 24.15 39.86
N ARG A 54 18.72 24.67 38.96
CA ARG A 54 20.08 25.11 39.23
C ARG A 54 20.13 26.62 39.07
N VAL A 55 20.57 27.31 40.10
CA VAL A 55 20.83 28.75 40.07
C VAL A 55 22.30 28.94 39.76
N ARG A 56 22.61 29.60 38.70
CA ARG A 56 23.97 30.05 38.37
C ARG A 56 24.03 31.57 38.51
N GLN A 57 25.01 32.05 39.25
CA GLN A 57 25.29 33.46 39.36
C GLN A 57 26.20 33.86 38.22
N SER A 58 25.81 34.84 37.42
CA SER A 58 26.62 35.41 36.34
C SER A 58 26.85 36.90 36.60
N MET A 59 27.75 37.55 35.91
CA MET A 59 27.99 38.98 35.99
C MET A 59 26.75 39.84 35.67
N LEU A 60 25.77 39.25 34.98
CA LEU A 60 24.50 39.91 34.57
C LEU A 60 23.32 39.56 35.49
N GLY A 61 23.56 38.85 36.62
CA GLY A 61 22.51 38.46 37.55
C GLY A 61 22.38 36.95 37.75
N GLN A 62 21.35 36.53 38.47
CA GLN A 62 21.06 35.13 38.73
C GLN A 62 20.29 34.52 37.55
N MET A 63 20.83 33.45 36.98
CA MET A 63 20.19 32.66 35.94
C MET A 63 19.69 31.35 36.54
N VAL A 64 18.37 31.10 36.45
CA VAL A 64 17.76 29.87 36.93
C VAL A 64 17.55 28.96 35.74
N THR A 65 18.21 27.81 35.71
CA THR A 65 18.01 26.76 34.69
C THR A 65 17.36 25.55 35.32
N SER A 66 16.31 25.02 34.66
CA SER A 66 15.73 23.72 35.01
C SER A 66 16.30 22.64 34.11
N GLY A 67 16.64 21.51 34.68
CA GLY A 67 17.12 20.34 33.93
C GLY A 67 16.62 19.04 34.54
N PRO A 68 16.70 17.92 33.80
CA PRO A 68 16.31 16.63 34.33
C PRO A 68 17.12 16.25 35.56
N CYS A 69 16.47 15.67 36.55
CA CYS A 69 17.14 15.16 37.76
C CYS A 69 18.07 13.99 37.37
N THR A 70 19.35 14.10 37.70
CA THR A 70 20.35 13.10 37.33
C THR A 70 20.15 11.77 38.04
N ARG A 71 19.60 11.76 39.25
CA ARG A 71 19.38 10.54 40.03
C ARG A 71 18.25 9.67 39.46
N CYS A 72 17.15 10.27 39.05
CA CYS A 72 16.01 9.55 38.50
C CYS A 72 15.90 9.68 36.97
N SER A 73 16.87 10.33 36.32
CA SER A 73 16.88 10.58 34.86
C SER A 73 15.59 11.23 34.35
N GLY A 74 15.01 12.14 35.14
CA GLY A 74 13.78 12.83 34.78
C GLY A 74 12.48 12.12 35.16
N MET A 75 12.53 10.89 35.67
CA MET A 75 11.34 10.06 35.94
C MET A 75 10.61 10.41 37.25
N GLY A 76 11.21 11.18 38.15
CA GLY A 76 10.64 11.49 39.44
C GLY A 76 10.65 10.36 40.48
N GLN A 77 10.90 9.13 40.05
CA GLN A 77 10.92 7.92 40.86
C GLN A 77 12.22 7.14 40.63
N VAL A 78 12.63 6.41 41.67
CA VAL A 78 13.79 5.52 41.67
C VAL A 78 13.37 4.09 41.98
N ILE A 79 13.89 3.15 41.21
CA ILE A 79 13.65 1.70 41.45
C ILE A 79 14.85 1.17 42.22
N MET A 80 14.61 0.71 43.46
CA MET A 80 15.69 0.16 44.32
C MET A 80 16.04 -1.27 43.91
N THR A 81 15.04 -2.07 43.54
CA THR A 81 15.20 -3.45 43.08
C THR A 81 14.60 -3.56 41.69
N PRO A 82 15.41 -3.56 40.62
CA PRO A 82 14.91 -3.66 39.24
C PRO A 82 14.27 -5.03 38.98
N CYS A 83 13.21 -5.04 38.19
CA CYS A 83 12.60 -6.27 37.65
C CYS A 83 13.65 -7.03 36.82
N THR A 84 13.78 -8.34 37.06
CA THR A 84 14.78 -9.19 36.39
C THR A 84 14.56 -9.31 34.88
N THR A 85 13.29 -9.30 34.47
CA THR A 85 12.88 -9.48 33.06
C THR A 85 13.11 -8.22 32.23
N CYS A 86 12.64 -7.06 32.68
CA CYS A 86 12.79 -5.81 31.94
C CYS A 86 13.95 -4.94 32.42
N ARG A 87 14.70 -5.35 33.45
CA ARG A 87 15.85 -4.64 34.02
C ARG A 87 15.55 -3.18 34.42
N GLY A 88 14.31 -2.93 34.85
CA GLY A 88 13.88 -1.60 35.31
C GLY A 88 13.26 -0.71 34.23
N ASP A 89 13.17 -1.15 32.98
CA ASP A 89 12.53 -0.37 31.90
C ASP A 89 10.98 -0.41 31.96
N GLY A 90 10.41 -1.44 32.58
CA GLY A 90 8.97 -1.67 32.64
C GLY A 90 8.39 -2.25 31.34
N ARG A 91 9.25 -2.48 30.32
CA ARG A 91 8.86 -2.94 28.98
C ARG A 91 9.75 -4.08 28.52
N VAL A 92 9.18 -4.92 27.66
CA VAL A 92 9.91 -6.00 26.96
C VAL A 92 9.58 -5.91 25.48
N ARG A 93 10.53 -6.23 24.61
CA ARG A 93 10.29 -6.32 23.18
C ARG A 93 9.67 -7.68 22.87
N GLU A 94 8.53 -7.61 22.22
CA GLU A 94 7.76 -8.79 21.82
C GLU A 94 7.12 -8.52 20.46
N ARG A 95 6.98 -9.59 19.68
CA ARG A 95 6.20 -9.54 18.45
C ARG A 95 4.72 -9.69 18.80
N ARG A 96 3.91 -8.76 18.33
CA ARG A 96 2.45 -8.79 18.50
C ARG A 96 1.76 -8.57 17.17
N SER A 97 0.65 -9.30 16.99
CA SER A 97 -0.26 -9.11 15.87
C SER A 97 -1.32 -8.09 16.21
N HIS A 98 -1.62 -7.24 15.25
CA HIS A 98 -2.72 -6.27 15.32
C HIS A 98 -3.61 -6.42 14.10
N ASN A 99 -4.92 -6.54 14.32
CA ASN A 99 -5.90 -6.45 13.25
C ASN A 99 -6.12 -4.99 12.87
N VAL A 100 -6.00 -4.72 11.59
CA VAL A 100 -6.16 -3.39 10.98
C VAL A 100 -7.35 -3.44 10.05
N ASP A 101 -8.40 -2.70 10.40
CA ASP A 101 -9.58 -2.57 9.54
C ASP A 101 -9.26 -1.57 8.43
N VAL A 102 -9.13 -2.09 7.22
CA VAL A 102 -8.86 -1.32 6.01
C VAL A 102 -10.19 -0.95 5.36
N PRO A 103 -10.54 0.34 5.28
CA PRO A 103 -11.80 0.75 4.66
C PRO A 103 -11.76 0.58 3.15
N ALA A 104 -12.93 0.25 2.56
CA ALA A 104 -13.08 0.20 1.12
C ALA A 104 -12.74 1.55 0.47
N GLY A 105 -12.14 1.52 -0.72
CA GLY A 105 -11.72 2.71 -1.45
C GLY A 105 -10.39 3.33 -1.02
N ILE A 106 -9.71 2.76 -0.03
CA ILE A 106 -8.42 3.27 0.44
C ILE A 106 -7.42 3.39 -0.71
N ARG A 107 -6.53 4.38 -0.65
CA ARG A 107 -5.52 4.63 -1.69
C ARG A 107 -4.15 4.14 -1.27
N GLU A 108 -3.34 3.80 -2.27
CA GLU A 108 -1.91 3.57 -2.10
C GLU A 108 -1.25 4.72 -1.34
N GLY A 109 -0.35 4.41 -0.41
CA GLY A 109 0.40 5.40 0.38
C GLY A 109 -0.37 6.03 1.54
N GLN A 110 -1.66 5.76 1.69
CA GLN A 110 -2.40 6.24 2.87
C GLN A 110 -1.93 5.55 4.14
N THR A 111 -2.08 6.26 5.26
CA THR A 111 -1.67 5.79 6.58
C THR A 111 -2.88 5.68 7.49
N LEU A 112 -3.06 4.51 8.07
CA LEU A 112 -4.04 4.26 9.11
C LEU A 112 -3.38 4.44 10.48
N ARG A 113 -4.04 5.16 11.38
CA ARG A 113 -3.61 5.36 12.77
C ARG A 113 -4.42 4.46 13.70
N LEU A 114 -3.74 3.58 14.39
CA LEU A 114 -4.32 2.74 15.45
C LEU A 114 -3.95 3.36 16.80
N THR A 115 -4.90 4.01 17.42
CA THR A 115 -4.71 4.73 18.69
C THR A 115 -4.34 3.76 19.80
N ALA A 116 -3.31 4.10 20.60
CA ALA A 116 -2.81 3.33 21.74
C ALA A 116 -2.37 1.88 21.38
N ARG A 117 -2.01 1.62 20.14
CA ARG A 117 -1.49 0.30 19.66
C ARG A 117 0.01 0.33 19.34
N GLY A 118 0.68 1.44 19.59
CA GLY A 118 2.13 1.58 19.45
C GLY A 118 2.90 1.04 20.65
N GLU A 119 4.17 1.42 20.77
CA GLU A 119 5.02 1.00 21.86
C GLU A 119 4.48 1.49 23.22
N ALA A 120 4.59 0.64 24.23
CA ALA A 120 4.27 1.01 25.60
C ALA A 120 5.24 2.12 26.08
N GLY A 121 4.74 3.08 26.80
CA GLY A 121 5.56 4.08 27.47
C GLY A 121 6.45 3.45 28.56
N PRO A 122 7.64 4.00 28.81
CA PRO A 122 8.52 3.50 29.86
C PRO A 122 7.86 3.65 31.24
N ARG A 123 8.08 2.68 32.12
CA ARG A 123 7.65 2.70 33.52
C ARG A 123 6.17 3.03 33.71
N GLY A 124 5.30 2.38 32.93
CA GLY A 124 3.85 2.55 33.01
C GLY A 124 3.32 3.82 32.34
N GLY A 125 4.12 4.49 31.54
CA GLY A 125 3.67 5.60 30.68
C GLY A 125 2.63 5.13 29.66
N PRO A 126 1.82 6.04 29.11
CA PRO A 126 0.81 5.71 28.14
C PRO A 126 1.45 5.12 26.85
N PRO A 127 0.79 4.18 26.18
CA PRO A 127 1.25 3.67 24.91
C PRO A 127 1.14 4.73 23.80
N GLY A 128 2.02 4.65 22.82
CA GLY A 128 1.94 5.44 21.61
C GLY A 128 0.90 4.91 20.63
N ASP A 129 0.85 5.52 19.45
CA ASP A 129 0.00 5.07 18.35
C ASP A 129 0.82 4.25 17.34
N LEU A 130 0.13 3.33 16.68
CA LEU A 130 0.71 2.57 15.58
C LEU A 130 0.24 3.15 14.24
N TYR A 131 1.17 3.47 13.37
CA TYR A 131 0.91 3.96 12.01
C TYR A 131 1.19 2.87 11.01
N VAL A 132 0.16 2.51 10.23
CA VAL A 132 0.21 1.48 9.21
C VAL A 132 0.07 2.12 7.84
N HIS A 133 1.11 2.04 7.01
CA HIS A 133 1.11 2.53 5.64
C HIS A 133 0.54 1.46 4.72
N ILE A 134 -0.44 1.83 3.92
CA ILE A 134 -1.10 0.92 2.99
C ILE A 134 -0.32 0.88 1.68
N ARG A 135 -0.05 -0.34 1.21
CA ARG A 135 0.46 -0.64 -0.11
C ARG A 135 -0.52 -1.54 -0.84
N VAL A 136 -0.88 -1.15 -2.05
CA VAL A 136 -1.77 -1.94 -2.91
C VAL A 136 -0.90 -2.74 -3.87
N ARG A 137 -1.10 -4.05 -3.92
CA ARG A 137 -0.40 -4.92 -4.87
C ARG A 137 -0.91 -4.66 -6.28
N ASP A 138 0.02 -4.63 -7.25
CA ASP A 138 -0.34 -4.60 -8.66
C ASP A 138 -1.25 -5.78 -9.01
N HIS A 139 -2.22 -5.53 -9.88
CA HIS A 139 -3.15 -6.55 -10.35
C HIS A 139 -2.83 -6.92 -11.79
N ASP A 140 -2.93 -8.22 -12.14
CA ASP A 140 -2.54 -8.73 -13.45
C ASP A 140 -3.37 -8.15 -14.60
N THR A 141 -4.63 -7.83 -14.34
CA THR A 141 -5.60 -7.39 -15.36
C THR A 141 -5.93 -5.90 -15.27
N PHE A 142 -5.93 -5.34 -14.07
CA PHE A 142 -6.44 -3.99 -13.83
C PHE A 142 -5.35 -3.03 -13.38
N VAL A 143 -5.36 -1.84 -13.99
CA VAL A 143 -4.58 -0.69 -13.52
C VAL A 143 -5.52 0.28 -12.86
N ARG A 144 -5.18 0.74 -11.66
CA ARG A 144 -5.96 1.73 -10.93
C ARG A 144 -5.65 3.14 -11.41
N GLU A 145 -6.66 3.87 -11.87
CA GLU A 145 -6.58 5.32 -12.18
C GLU A 145 -7.54 6.09 -11.26
N GLY A 146 -7.05 6.52 -10.10
CA GLY A 146 -7.90 7.15 -9.07
C GLY A 146 -8.87 6.15 -8.45
N ASP A 147 -10.17 6.33 -8.69
CA ASP A 147 -11.22 5.39 -8.28
C ASP A 147 -11.72 4.55 -9.48
N ASP A 148 -11.24 4.84 -10.70
CA ASP A 148 -11.50 4.02 -11.87
C ASP A 148 -10.52 2.84 -11.97
N LEU A 149 -10.95 1.79 -12.66
CA LEU A 149 -10.14 0.65 -13.08
C LEU A 149 -9.97 0.68 -14.59
N VAL A 150 -8.76 0.48 -15.08
CA VAL A 150 -8.47 0.34 -16.51
C VAL A 150 -8.06 -1.08 -16.80
N ALA A 151 -8.75 -1.72 -17.76
CA ALA A 151 -8.39 -3.01 -18.31
C ALA A 151 -8.01 -2.86 -19.77
N TYR A 152 -6.94 -3.53 -20.21
CA TYR A 152 -6.56 -3.55 -21.61
C TYR A 152 -7.22 -4.72 -22.31
N LEU A 153 -7.92 -4.40 -23.41
CA LEU A 153 -8.70 -5.31 -24.20
C LEU A 153 -7.99 -5.60 -25.53
N ASN A 154 -7.36 -6.75 -25.63
CA ASN A 154 -6.65 -7.13 -26.83
C ASN A 154 -7.65 -7.65 -27.88
N LEU A 155 -7.76 -6.95 -29.00
CA LEU A 155 -8.58 -7.34 -30.16
C LEU A 155 -7.68 -7.67 -31.34
N SER A 156 -7.98 -8.74 -32.05
CA SER A 156 -7.37 -8.96 -33.36
C SER A 156 -7.88 -7.91 -34.37
N ILE A 157 -7.18 -7.74 -35.47
CA ILE A 157 -7.60 -6.85 -36.56
C ILE A 157 -8.99 -7.25 -37.06
N ALA A 158 -9.28 -8.55 -37.19
CA ALA A 158 -10.55 -9.05 -37.63
C ALA A 158 -11.69 -8.69 -36.63
N GLN A 159 -11.45 -8.89 -35.32
CA GLN A 159 -12.41 -8.52 -34.28
C GLN A 159 -12.67 -7.02 -34.24
N ALA A 160 -11.61 -6.20 -34.38
CA ALA A 160 -11.75 -4.76 -34.39
C ALA A 160 -12.53 -4.26 -35.63
N THR A 161 -12.31 -4.91 -36.79
CA THR A 161 -12.94 -4.52 -38.05
C THR A 161 -14.40 -4.99 -38.13
N LEU A 162 -14.67 -6.24 -37.77
CA LEU A 162 -16.00 -6.86 -37.95
C LEU A 162 -16.89 -6.73 -36.71
N GLY A 163 -16.31 -6.37 -35.57
CA GLY A 163 -16.98 -6.39 -34.29
C GLY A 163 -16.94 -7.78 -33.63
N THR A 164 -17.20 -7.83 -32.33
CA THR A 164 -17.22 -9.06 -31.57
C THR A 164 -18.01 -8.91 -30.28
N HIS A 165 -18.40 -10.03 -29.69
CA HIS A 165 -18.90 -10.12 -28.34
C HIS A 165 -17.84 -10.78 -27.46
N MET A 166 -17.60 -10.26 -26.29
CA MET A 166 -16.65 -10.84 -25.35
C MET A 166 -17.03 -10.56 -23.91
N VAL A 167 -16.61 -11.45 -23.03
CA VAL A 167 -16.78 -11.32 -21.60
C VAL A 167 -15.48 -10.76 -21.02
N LEU A 168 -15.58 -9.63 -20.33
CA LEU A 168 -14.47 -9.02 -19.61
C LEU A 168 -14.60 -9.36 -18.12
N PRO A 169 -13.58 -9.95 -17.48
CA PRO A 169 -13.58 -10.09 -16.03
C PRO A 169 -13.61 -8.72 -15.38
N ALA A 170 -14.36 -8.59 -14.30
CA ALA A 170 -14.37 -7.43 -13.41
C ALA A 170 -14.13 -7.90 -11.97
N LEU A 171 -13.70 -7.01 -11.07
CA LEU A 171 -13.47 -7.38 -9.66
C LEU A 171 -14.74 -7.91 -8.95
N ASP A 172 -15.91 -7.55 -9.44
CA ASP A 172 -17.21 -7.94 -8.88
C ASP A 172 -18.02 -8.84 -9.82
N GLY A 173 -17.36 -9.68 -10.60
CA GLY A 173 -17.95 -10.64 -11.52
C GLY A 173 -17.53 -10.42 -12.97
N GLU A 174 -18.43 -10.59 -13.92
CA GLU A 174 -18.17 -10.50 -15.35
C GLU A 174 -18.97 -9.36 -15.98
N LEU A 175 -18.49 -8.88 -17.11
CA LEU A 175 -19.10 -7.83 -17.92
C LEU A 175 -19.21 -8.31 -19.37
N ASP A 176 -20.42 -8.45 -19.88
CA ASP A 176 -20.65 -8.66 -21.31
C ASP A 176 -20.39 -7.37 -22.08
N LEU A 177 -19.47 -7.44 -23.04
CA LEU A 177 -19.05 -6.29 -23.82
C LEU A 177 -19.29 -6.55 -25.31
N VAL A 178 -20.10 -5.70 -25.94
CA VAL A 178 -20.31 -5.69 -27.38
C VAL A 178 -19.36 -4.69 -28.00
N ILE A 179 -18.47 -5.18 -28.83
CA ILE A 179 -17.50 -4.39 -29.58
C ILE A 179 -18.07 -4.10 -30.97
N PRO A 180 -18.41 -2.87 -31.32
CA PRO A 180 -18.92 -2.52 -32.65
C PRO A 180 -17.86 -2.73 -33.73
N ALA A 181 -18.30 -3.04 -34.93
CA ALA A 181 -17.45 -3.05 -36.11
C ALA A 181 -16.75 -1.68 -36.32
N GLY A 182 -15.50 -1.71 -36.80
CA GLY A 182 -14.70 -0.49 -37.01
C GLY A 182 -14.16 0.13 -35.73
N THR A 183 -14.07 -0.64 -34.63
CA THR A 183 -13.47 -0.17 -33.38
C THR A 183 -12.01 0.10 -33.53
N GLN A 184 -11.57 1.32 -33.18
CA GLN A 184 -10.19 1.78 -33.33
C GLN A 184 -9.34 1.44 -32.07
N HIS A 185 -8.03 1.34 -32.29
CA HIS A 185 -7.06 1.24 -31.20
C HIS A 185 -7.19 2.43 -30.25
N GLY A 186 -7.10 2.21 -28.94
CA GLY A 186 -7.23 3.23 -27.91
C GLY A 186 -8.67 3.63 -27.56
N ARG A 187 -9.68 3.12 -28.28
CA ARG A 187 -11.09 3.35 -27.90
C ARG A 187 -11.37 2.79 -26.54
N GLU A 188 -12.16 3.51 -25.75
CA GLU A 188 -12.55 3.08 -24.40
C GLU A 188 -14.04 2.75 -24.35
N PHE A 189 -14.33 1.65 -23.68
CA PHE A 189 -15.69 1.25 -23.29
C PHE A 189 -15.81 1.40 -21.78
N VAL A 190 -16.82 2.16 -21.34
CA VAL A 190 -16.98 2.53 -19.93
C VAL A 190 -18.16 1.79 -19.31
N ALA A 191 -17.85 0.90 -18.36
CA ALA A 191 -18.84 0.28 -17.50
C ALA A 191 -18.99 1.13 -16.21
N ARG A 192 -20.10 1.86 -16.13
CA ARG A 192 -20.34 2.80 -15.04
C ARG A 192 -20.57 2.08 -13.71
N GLY A 193 -19.95 2.61 -12.63
CA GLY A 193 -20.09 2.07 -11.28
C GLY A 193 -19.44 0.71 -11.05
N ARG A 194 -18.54 0.27 -11.95
CA ARG A 194 -17.81 -1.01 -11.84
C ARG A 194 -16.33 -0.80 -11.47
N GLY A 195 -15.94 0.41 -11.08
CA GLY A 195 -14.65 0.74 -10.50
C GLY A 195 -14.58 0.53 -8.99
N LEU A 196 -13.64 1.17 -8.33
CA LEU A 196 -13.44 1.11 -6.88
C LEU A 196 -14.39 2.07 -6.15
N PRO A 197 -14.78 1.78 -4.91
CA PRO A 197 -15.60 2.69 -4.12
C PRO A 197 -14.83 3.96 -3.77
N HIS A 198 -15.55 5.05 -3.61
CA HIS A 198 -14.99 6.28 -3.07
C HIS A 198 -14.73 6.10 -1.57
N LEU A 199 -13.53 6.43 -1.11
CA LEU A 199 -13.19 6.36 0.32
C LEU A 199 -14.07 7.28 1.18
N GLN A 200 -14.43 8.45 0.62
CA GLN A 200 -15.33 9.40 1.24
C GLN A 200 -16.51 9.67 0.31
N GLY A 201 -17.72 9.39 0.78
CA GLY A 201 -18.93 9.59 0.00
C GLY A 201 -19.62 8.30 -0.40
N ARG A 202 -20.51 8.39 -1.38
CA ARG A 202 -21.27 7.25 -1.92
C ARG A 202 -20.91 7.02 -3.38
N GLY A 203 -21.01 5.78 -3.82
CA GLY A 203 -20.79 5.39 -5.20
C GLY A 203 -19.41 4.80 -5.45
N ARG A 204 -19.17 4.49 -6.71
CA ARG A 204 -17.95 3.84 -7.21
C ARG A 204 -17.51 4.53 -8.49
N GLY A 205 -16.22 4.47 -8.80
CA GLY A 205 -15.66 4.80 -10.10
C GLY A 205 -16.16 3.85 -11.20
N HIS A 206 -15.51 3.88 -12.34
CA HIS A 206 -15.88 3.16 -13.53
C HIS A 206 -14.83 2.10 -13.88
N LEU A 207 -15.25 1.06 -14.60
CA LEU A 207 -14.31 0.17 -15.29
C LEU A 207 -14.21 0.65 -16.75
N ARG A 208 -12.98 0.97 -17.18
CA ARG A 208 -12.66 1.47 -18.52
C ARG A 208 -11.88 0.39 -19.26
N ALA A 209 -12.52 -0.25 -20.23
CA ALA A 209 -11.89 -1.21 -21.11
C ALA A 209 -11.26 -0.49 -22.30
N ARG A 210 -9.93 -0.41 -22.32
CA ARG A 210 -9.15 0.30 -23.37
C ARG A 210 -8.70 -0.69 -24.43
N VAL A 211 -9.15 -0.51 -25.64
CA VAL A 211 -8.84 -1.38 -26.78
C VAL A 211 -7.40 -1.28 -27.19
N GLN A 212 -6.75 -2.43 -27.29
CA GLN A 212 -5.48 -2.63 -27.98
C GLN A 212 -5.68 -3.52 -29.21
N VAL A 213 -5.59 -2.96 -30.40
CA VAL A 213 -5.61 -3.76 -31.62
C VAL A 213 -4.25 -4.41 -31.78
N VAL A 214 -4.24 -5.74 -31.80
CA VAL A 214 -3.03 -6.54 -31.92
C VAL A 214 -2.87 -6.99 -33.37
N VAL A 215 -1.76 -6.60 -33.99
CA VAL A 215 -1.41 -7.04 -35.34
C VAL A 215 -0.66 -8.36 -35.22
N PRO A 216 -1.08 -9.44 -35.92
CA PRO A 216 -0.37 -10.70 -35.89
C PRO A 216 1.03 -10.55 -36.51
N THR A 217 2.03 -11.11 -35.84
CA THR A 217 3.43 -11.08 -36.30
C THR A 217 3.77 -12.20 -37.25
N HIS A 218 2.94 -13.24 -37.32
CA HIS A 218 3.06 -14.38 -38.19
C HIS A 218 1.71 -14.71 -38.80
N LEU A 219 1.69 -14.87 -40.11
CA LEU A 219 0.54 -15.34 -40.87
C LEU A 219 0.96 -16.63 -41.60
N ASP A 220 0.04 -17.55 -41.73
CA ASP A 220 0.16 -18.66 -42.71
C ASP A 220 -0.06 -18.15 -44.13
N ASP A 221 0.27 -18.98 -45.12
CA ASP A 221 0.19 -18.58 -46.53
C ASP A 221 -1.24 -18.19 -46.94
N GLU A 222 -2.26 -18.83 -46.39
CA GLU A 222 -3.67 -18.53 -46.69
C GLU A 222 -4.11 -17.20 -46.09
N SER A 223 -3.75 -16.95 -44.83
CA SER A 223 -4.06 -15.69 -44.14
C SER A 223 -3.32 -14.51 -44.80
N GLU A 224 -2.08 -14.70 -45.25
CA GLU A 224 -1.34 -13.68 -45.98
C GLU A 224 -2.02 -13.35 -47.30
N ASP A 225 -2.45 -14.35 -48.08
CA ASP A 225 -3.20 -14.17 -49.33
C ASP A 225 -4.51 -13.38 -49.10
N LEU A 226 -5.25 -13.70 -48.06
CA LEU A 226 -6.48 -13.00 -47.72
C LEU A 226 -6.22 -11.53 -47.39
N MET A 227 -5.17 -11.25 -46.61
CA MET A 227 -4.78 -9.88 -46.25
C MET A 227 -4.32 -9.08 -47.48
N ARG A 228 -3.59 -9.69 -48.43
CA ARG A 228 -3.18 -9.06 -49.69
C ARG A 228 -4.37 -8.71 -50.56
N ARG A 229 -5.34 -9.62 -50.72
CA ARG A 229 -6.60 -9.34 -51.45
C ARG A 229 -7.41 -8.22 -50.78
N PHE A 230 -7.40 -8.16 -49.47
CA PHE A 230 -8.05 -7.07 -48.73
C PHE A 230 -7.37 -5.72 -49.04
N ALA A 231 -6.04 -5.68 -48.99
CA ALA A 231 -5.23 -4.49 -49.31
C ALA A 231 -5.49 -4.00 -50.74
N GLU A 232 -5.46 -4.90 -51.73
CA GLU A 232 -5.76 -4.60 -53.15
C GLU A 232 -7.13 -3.97 -53.33
N ARG A 233 -8.17 -4.50 -52.64
CA ARG A 233 -9.54 -3.95 -52.71
C ARG A 233 -9.68 -2.56 -52.10
N ASN A 234 -8.84 -2.26 -51.11
CA ASN A 234 -8.83 -0.94 -50.48
C ASN A 234 -7.91 0.07 -51.19
N GLY A 235 -7.08 -0.39 -52.12
CA GLY A 235 -6.08 0.43 -52.80
C GLY A 235 -4.85 0.73 -51.89
N ASP A 236 -4.60 -0.12 -50.88
CA ASP A 236 -3.44 -0.01 -50.02
C ASP A 236 -2.20 -0.58 -50.74
N ASP A 237 -1.10 0.19 -50.72
CA ASP A 237 0.19 -0.28 -51.23
C ASP A 237 0.92 -1.08 -50.11
N VAL A 238 1.15 -2.37 -50.38
CA VAL A 238 1.80 -3.28 -49.41
C VAL A 238 3.07 -3.85 -50.00
N ALA A 239 4.03 -4.17 -49.15
CA ALA A 239 5.28 -4.78 -49.55
C ALA A 239 5.05 -6.08 -50.38
N PRO A 240 5.81 -6.34 -51.45
CA PRO A 240 5.65 -7.55 -52.24
C PRO A 240 5.88 -8.80 -51.37
N ALA A 241 5.23 -9.92 -51.75
CA ALA A 241 5.41 -11.22 -51.10
C ALA A 241 6.84 -11.74 -51.34
N ASP A 242 7.76 -11.38 -50.47
CA ASP A 242 9.16 -11.76 -50.67
C ASP A 242 9.53 -12.93 -49.74
N LYS A 243 9.58 -14.12 -50.36
CA LYS A 243 9.97 -15.37 -49.68
C LYS A 243 11.44 -15.39 -49.21
N GLY A 244 12.23 -14.32 -49.41
CA GLY A 244 13.68 -14.36 -49.17
C GLY A 244 14.36 -13.07 -48.70
N PHE A 245 13.80 -11.90 -48.88
CA PHE A 245 14.51 -10.62 -48.70
C PHE A 245 14.69 -10.21 -47.26
N PHE A 246 13.67 -10.41 -46.39
CA PHE A 246 13.75 -10.05 -44.97
C PHE A 246 14.70 -10.95 -44.16
N LYS A 247 15.02 -12.15 -44.60
CA LYS A 247 16.05 -12.99 -43.95
C LYS A 247 17.45 -12.40 -44.08
N LYS A 248 17.72 -11.62 -45.13
CA LYS A 248 19.01 -10.95 -45.35
C LYS A 248 19.18 -9.64 -44.56
N ILE A 249 18.08 -8.93 -44.28
CA ILE A 249 18.15 -7.68 -43.50
C ILE A 249 18.35 -7.97 -42.01
N LYS A 250 17.75 -9.03 -41.49
CA LYS A 250 17.90 -9.41 -40.08
C LYS A 250 19.33 -9.85 -39.71
N SER A 251 20.10 -10.37 -40.69
CA SER A 251 21.51 -10.76 -40.51
C SER A 251 22.48 -9.57 -40.63
N ALA A 252 22.05 -8.41 -41.08
CA ALA A 252 22.88 -7.21 -41.21
C ALA A 252 22.80 -6.26 -39.99
N PHE A 253 21.88 -6.55 -39.05
CA PHE A 253 21.69 -5.77 -37.83
C PHE A 253 21.77 -6.63 -36.52
N SER A 254 22.39 -7.81 -36.60
CA SER A 254 22.78 -8.65 -35.46
C SER A 254 24.27 -8.56 -35.21
#